data_d574b8d49c2e9ce80baaec6be32edfe4
#
_entry.id   d574b8d49c2e9ce80baaec6be32edfe4
#
_cell.length_a   1.000
_cell.length_b   1.000
_cell.length_c   1.000
_cell.angle_alpha   90.00
_cell.angle_beta   90.00
_cell.angle_gamma   90.00
#
_symmetry.space_group_name_H-M   'P 1'
#
loop_
_entity.id
_entity.type
_entity.pdbx_description
1 polymer ?
#
loop_
_entity_poly.entity_id
_entity_poly.type
_entity_poly.pdbx_seq_one_letter_code
_entity_poly.pdbx_strand_id
1 'polypeptide(L)'
;MPSQTPGSARESSVKSAPTGAGRHDAEVHDDARSARPVQSKQNHEWMTEEARLRAFRQNGNFALAYSATVQPGLEYFGNEDGFLAYKQVGRTAFVLSNPVTPVDRCEDLIRSFLGDRSDVCFWQASRSVATILEKLGFYVNEMGTETRIELDGYGFEGPVKRNFRSAMNRAACCSYTIAERPVSSLDRNELQTVSERWRRTRGVKNREMTFLTRPAILDDEIDVRKFFTFDGSGSLQAFAFFDPICAAGKVVGYLCSAKRRLPEADALVGYAMLYQAIRTFQEEGKATLSLGLSPLCCVEDNQLPGNRLMSFAFHTVYHSRLFNDFVYPLKGFARHKGAFCGSAEQTYCALRRGRALSQLVKMPRACNVA
;
A
#
# COMPACT_ATOMS: atom_id res chain seq x y z
N MET A 1 52.16 -33.16 -41.55
CA MET A 1 52.67 -33.42 -42.91
C MET A 1 51.64 -34.25 -43.66
N PRO A 2 51.49 -34.11 -44.96
CA PRO A 2 51.40 -32.88 -45.75
C PRO A 2 50.09 -32.79 -46.51
N SER A 3 49.73 -31.69 -46.94
CA SER A 3 49.82 -30.97 -48.26
C SER A 3 48.50 -31.15 -49.03
N GLN A 4 47.92 -30.30 -49.80
CA GLN A 4 48.33 -29.11 -50.56
C GLN A 4 47.05 -28.47 -51.11
N THR A 5 46.97 -27.17 -51.13
CA THR A 5 46.28 -26.38 -52.16
C THR A 5 46.94 -26.52 -53.52
N PRO A 6 46.45 -26.01 -54.67
CA PRO A 6 45.87 -24.70 -54.93
C PRO A 6 44.91 -24.55 -56.14
N GLY A 7 44.50 -23.32 -56.43
CA GLY A 7 44.44 -22.73 -57.75
C GLY A 7 43.05 -22.31 -58.21
N SER A 8 42.71 -21.03 -58.26
CA SER A 8 43.06 -19.96 -59.22
C SER A 8 42.28 -19.99 -60.53
N ALA A 9 41.57 -18.93 -60.78
CA ALA A 9 41.61 -17.88 -61.79
C ALA A 9 40.20 -17.48 -62.25
N ARG A 10 39.81 -16.23 -62.14
CA ARG A 10 39.90 -15.08 -63.11
C ARG A 10 39.12 -15.27 -64.41
N GLU A 11 38.32 -14.40 -64.73
CA GLU A 11 38.15 -13.23 -65.59
C GLU A 11 36.78 -13.24 -66.24
N SER A 12 36.07 -12.27 -66.51
CA SER A 12 36.06 -10.82 -66.76
C SER A 12 34.88 -10.50 -67.69
N SER A 13 34.25 -9.41 -67.44
CA SER A 13 33.71 -8.36 -68.32
C SER A 13 32.64 -8.70 -69.41
N VAL A 14 31.64 -7.90 -69.55
CA VAL A 14 31.41 -6.71 -70.36
C VAL A 14 29.92 -6.54 -70.72
N LYS A 15 29.43 -5.34 -70.38
CA LYS A 15 28.44 -4.47 -71.02
C LYS A 15 27.38 -4.97 -72.02
N SER A 16 26.12 -4.61 -71.82
CA SER A 16 25.40 -3.54 -72.55
C SER A 16 23.91 -3.54 -72.30
N ALA A 17 23.33 -2.36 -72.07
CA ALA A 17 21.90 -2.04 -72.24
C ALA A 17 21.65 -1.73 -73.71
N PRO A 18 20.41 -1.54 -74.26
CA PRO A 18 19.26 -0.81 -73.61
C PRO A 18 17.84 -1.27 -74.06
N THR A 19 16.84 -0.57 -73.48
CA THR A 19 15.54 -0.14 -73.99
C THR A 19 14.36 -1.10 -74.16
N GLY A 20 13.22 -0.70 -73.60
CA GLY A 20 11.93 -0.93 -74.23
C GLY A 20 10.75 -1.14 -73.24
N ALA A 21 10.09 -0.10 -72.89
CA ALA A 21 8.68 0.16 -72.60
C ALA A 21 7.66 -0.99 -72.44
N GLY A 22 6.81 -0.88 -71.43
CA GLY A 22 5.51 -1.56 -71.35
C GLY A 22 4.89 -1.49 -69.97
N ARG A 23 3.98 -0.57 -69.80
CA ARG A 23 3.08 -0.41 -68.65
C ARG A 23 2.22 -1.67 -68.41
N HIS A 24 1.98 -2.02 -67.20
CA HIS A 24 0.62 -2.22 -66.64
C HIS A 24 0.68 -2.30 -65.09
N ASP A 25 -0.22 -1.51 -64.51
CA ASP A 25 -0.49 -1.34 -63.10
C ASP A 25 -1.06 -2.59 -62.46
N ALA A 26 -0.61 -2.92 -61.26
CA ALA A 26 -1.41 -3.60 -60.25
C ALA A 26 -0.91 -3.12 -58.87
N GLU A 27 -1.68 -2.23 -58.31
CA GLU A 27 -1.57 -1.81 -56.90
C GLU A 27 -1.84 -3.01 -56.00
N VAL A 28 -0.87 -3.35 -55.17
CA VAL A 28 -1.08 -4.13 -53.95
C VAL A 28 -0.83 -3.19 -52.80
N HIS A 29 -1.91 -2.77 -52.17
CA HIS A 29 -1.90 -2.02 -50.93
C HIS A 29 -1.21 -2.85 -49.84
N ASP A 30 -0.05 -2.38 -49.43
CA ASP A 30 0.62 -2.77 -48.20
C ASP A 30 0.21 -1.77 -47.09
N ASP A 31 -0.91 -2.04 -46.44
CA ASP A 31 -1.41 -1.28 -45.28
C ASP A 31 -1.04 -2.00 -43.98
N ALA A 32 0.23 -1.99 -43.65
CA ALA A 32 0.74 -2.43 -42.38
C ALA A 32 1.74 -1.42 -41.77
N ARG A 33 1.30 -0.14 -41.65
CA ARG A 33 2.02 0.84 -40.84
C ARG A 33 1.04 1.91 -40.32
N SER A 34 0.50 1.70 -39.15
CA SER A 34 0.19 2.79 -38.20
C SER A 34 -0.68 2.30 -37.06
N ALA A 35 -0.11 1.62 -36.12
CA ALA A 35 -0.66 1.59 -34.76
C ALA A 35 0.41 2.17 -33.83
N ARG A 36 0.49 3.48 -33.81
CA ARG A 36 1.22 4.20 -32.75
C ARG A 36 0.39 4.12 -31.48
N PRO A 37 0.94 3.77 -30.32
CA PRO A 37 0.24 3.86 -29.07
C PRO A 37 0.19 5.33 -28.63
N VAL A 38 -0.90 6.01 -28.96
CA VAL A 38 -1.26 7.30 -28.37
C VAL A 38 -2.12 6.97 -27.17
N GLN A 39 -1.51 6.72 -26.02
CA GLN A 39 -2.26 6.52 -24.77
C GLN A 39 -1.59 7.07 -23.50
N SER A 40 -0.49 7.81 -23.56
CA SER A 40 0.18 8.30 -22.35
C SER A 40 -0.21 9.68 -21.86
N LYS A 41 -1.09 10.42 -22.54
CA LYS A 41 -1.51 11.78 -22.15
C LYS A 41 -3.01 11.96 -21.91
N GLN A 42 -3.87 10.99 -22.23
CA GLN A 42 -5.32 11.12 -22.10
C GLN A 42 -5.90 10.61 -20.77
N ASN A 43 -5.13 9.92 -19.92
CA ASN A 43 -5.67 9.26 -18.72
C ASN A 43 -5.75 10.14 -17.45
N HIS A 44 -5.29 11.40 -17.48
CA HIS A 44 -5.37 12.27 -16.30
C HIS A 44 -6.71 12.98 -16.12
N GLU A 45 -7.48 13.15 -17.19
CA GLU A 45 -8.72 13.93 -17.15
C GLU A 45 -9.92 13.13 -16.59
N TRP A 46 -9.86 11.81 -16.58
CA TRP A 46 -10.97 10.91 -16.21
C TRP A 46 -10.95 10.40 -14.77
N MET A 47 -9.85 10.58 -14.04
CA MET A 47 -9.69 10.08 -12.68
C MET A 47 -9.97 11.15 -11.62
N THR A 48 -11.19 11.71 -11.66
CA THR A 48 -11.65 12.59 -10.59
C THR A 48 -11.73 11.85 -9.26
N GLU A 49 -11.67 12.57 -8.15
CA GLU A 49 -11.81 11.97 -6.81
C GLU A 49 -13.13 11.21 -6.67
N GLU A 50 -14.22 11.76 -7.23
CA GLU A 50 -15.53 11.11 -7.23
C GLU A 50 -15.53 9.78 -8.00
N ALA A 51 -14.85 9.71 -9.15
CA ALA A 51 -14.70 8.45 -9.90
C ALA A 51 -13.93 7.40 -9.08
N ARG A 52 -12.84 7.81 -8.44
CA ARG A 52 -12.07 6.92 -7.55
C ARG A 52 -12.88 6.45 -6.35
N LEU A 53 -13.65 7.35 -5.73
CA LEU A 53 -14.52 7.00 -4.60
C LEU A 53 -15.65 6.04 -5.03
N ARG A 54 -16.20 6.20 -6.24
CA ARG A 54 -17.17 5.22 -6.78
C ARG A 54 -16.55 3.84 -6.95
N ALA A 55 -15.38 3.76 -7.62
CA ALA A 55 -14.66 2.49 -7.78
C ALA A 55 -14.29 1.86 -6.44
N PHE A 56 -13.84 2.67 -5.47
CA PHE A 56 -13.54 2.24 -4.11
C PHE A 56 -14.77 1.63 -3.42
N ARG A 57 -15.91 2.28 -3.46
CA ARG A 57 -17.13 1.75 -2.83
C ARG A 57 -17.53 0.38 -3.35
N GLN A 58 -17.29 0.10 -4.62
CA GLN A 58 -17.59 -1.21 -5.21
C GLN A 58 -16.50 -2.27 -4.91
N ASN A 59 -15.23 -1.89 -5.00
CA ASN A 59 -14.11 -2.83 -5.07
C ASN A 59 -13.08 -2.65 -3.94
N GLY A 60 -13.34 -1.78 -2.96
CA GLY A 60 -12.39 -1.43 -1.90
C GLY A 60 -12.39 -2.41 -0.72
N ASN A 61 -12.41 -3.72 -0.96
CA ASN A 61 -12.56 -4.77 0.05
C ASN A 61 -11.24 -5.20 0.73
N PHE A 62 -10.23 -4.34 0.72
CA PHE A 62 -8.95 -4.55 1.39
C PHE A 62 -8.53 -3.32 2.20
N ALA A 63 -7.67 -3.51 3.20
CA ALA A 63 -7.38 -2.49 4.21
C ALA A 63 -6.89 -1.16 3.65
N LEU A 64 -5.99 -1.18 2.66
CA LEU A 64 -5.42 0.05 2.10
C LEU A 64 -6.22 0.64 0.94
N ALA A 65 -7.40 0.12 0.61
CA ALA A 65 -8.18 0.59 -0.53
C ALA A 65 -8.55 2.07 -0.41
N TYR A 66 -9.00 2.52 0.77
CA TYR A 66 -9.29 3.93 1.00
C TYR A 66 -8.03 4.80 0.90
N SER A 67 -6.94 4.36 1.53
CA SER A 67 -5.64 5.03 1.42
C SER A 67 -5.18 5.16 -0.03
N ALA A 68 -5.29 4.09 -0.83
CA ALA A 68 -4.98 4.10 -2.25
C ALA A 68 -5.89 5.06 -3.06
N THR A 69 -7.10 5.35 -2.55
CA THR A 69 -8.08 6.22 -3.24
C THR A 69 -7.84 7.70 -2.99
N VAL A 70 -7.49 8.09 -1.74
CA VAL A 70 -7.54 9.50 -1.30
C VAL A 70 -6.22 10.04 -0.77
N GLN A 71 -5.17 9.21 -0.59
CA GLN A 71 -3.92 9.68 0.00
C GLN A 71 -3.25 10.75 -0.86
N PRO A 72 -2.93 11.92 -0.29
CA PRO A 72 -2.25 12.99 -1.02
C PRO A 72 -0.89 12.55 -1.58
N GLY A 73 -0.57 13.04 -2.79
CA GLY A 73 0.71 12.79 -3.46
C GLY A 73 0.81 11.42 -4.15
N LEU A 74 -0.30 10.74 -4.32
CA LEU A 74 -0.42 9.60 -5.23
C LEU A 74 -0.89 10.04 -6.61
N GLU A 75 -0.42 9.33 -7.60
CA GLU A 75 -0.88 9.37 -8.99
C GLU A 75 -1.74 8.14 -9.26
N TYR A 76 -2.58 8.21 -10.28
CA TYR A 76 -3.57 7.16 -10.56
C TYR A 76 -3.46 6.72 -12.01
N PHE A 77 -3.68 5.43 -12.24
CA PHE A 77 -3.76 4.85 -13.58
C PHE A 77 -4.97 3.92 -13.65
N GLY A 78 -5.78 4.08 -14.67
CA GLY A 78 -7.00 3.29 -14.88
C GLY A 78 -8.13 4.14 -15.41
N ASN A 79 -9.35 3.76 -15.11
CA ASN A 79 -10.59 4.43 -15.53
C ASN A 79 -11.66 4.34 -14.42
N GLU A 80 -12.90 4.70 -14.73
CA GLU A 80 -14.03 4.66 -13.79
C GLU A 80 -14.38 3.24 -13.29
N ASP A 81 -14.00 2.18 -14.01
CA ASP A 81 -14.22 0.80 -13.61
C ASP A 81 -13.20 0.30 -12.59
N GLY A 82 -12.03 0.94 -12.56
CA GLY A 82 -10.98 0.58 -11.61
C GLY A 82 -9.65 1.26 -11.90
N PHE A 83 -8.84 1.34 -10.86
CA PHE A 83 -7.54 2.01 -10.92
C PHE A 83 -6.51 1.34 -10.02
N LEU A 84 -5.26 1.68 -10.26
CA LEU A 84 -4.17 1.51 -9.29
C LEU A 84 -3.57 2.88 -8.92
N ALA A 85 -3.12 2.97 -7.67
CA ALA A 85 -2.49 4.17 -7.14
C ALA A 85 -0.99 3.96 -7.01
N TYR A 86 -0.20 4.94 -7.41
CA TYR A 86 1.25 4.86 -7.33
C TYR A 86 1.87 6.21 -6.98
N LYS A 87 3.11 6.16 -6.49
CA LYS A 87 3.92 7.34 -6.26
C LYS A 87 5.14 7.30 -7.16
N GLN A 88 5.38 8.36 -7.91
CA GLN A 88 6.54 8.46 -8.77
C GLN A 88 7.75 8.99 -7.98
N VAL A 89 8.87 8.26 -7.98
CA VAL A 89 10.15 8.70 -7.38
C VAL A 89 11.26 8.56 -8.41
N GLY A 90 11.59 9.65 -9.05
CA GLY A 90 12.46 9.67 -10.22
C GLY A 90 11.82 8.84 -11.35
N ARG A 91 12.49 7.78 -11.81
CA ARG A 91 11.99 6.90 -12.87
C ARG A 91 11.19 5.70 -12.34
N THR A 92 11.10 5.52 -11.03
CA THR A 92 10.47 4.36 -10.40
C THR A 92 9.04 4.69 -9.99
N ALA A 93 8.09 3.88 -10.44
CA ALA A 93 6.70 3.91 -9.99
C ALA A 93 6.53 2.93 -8.82
N PHE A 94 6.17 3.44 -7.66
CA PHE A 94 5.86 2.69 -6.44
C PHE A 94 4.36 2.50 -6.36
N VAL A 95 3.86 1.31 -6.65
CA VAL A 95 2.41 1.00 -6.56
C VAL A 95 2.05 0.65 -5.13
N LEU A 96 0.99 1.26 -4.64
CA LEU A 96 0.47 1.06 -3.30
C LEU A 96 -0.63 -0.02 -3.31
N SER A 97 -0.36 -1.13 -2.64
CA SER A 97 -1.31 -2.21 -2.38
C SER A 97 -1.90 -2.84 -3.67
N ASN A 98 -3.13 -3.30 -3.58
CA ASN A 98 -3.84 -3.89 -4.71
C ASN A 98 -4.47 -2.80 -5.59
N PRO A 99 -4.70 -3.08 -6.88
CA PRO A 99 -5.63 -2.27 -7.68
C PRO A 99 -7.04 -2.25 -7.07
N VAL A 100 -7.68 -1.10 -7.13
CA VAL A 100 -9.09 -0.91 -6.75
C VAL A 100 -9.93 -1.19 -7.98
N THR A 101 -10.27 -2.45 -8.21
CA THR A 101 -10.93 -2.93 -9.44
C THR A 101 -11.64 -4.27 -9.17
N PRO A 102 -12.60 -4.70 -9.99
CA PRO A 102 -13.10 -6.06 -9.97
C PRO A 102 -11.97 -7.09 -10.08
N VAL A 103 -12.10 -8.22 -9.38
CA VAL A 103 -11.04 -9.23 -9.26
C VAL A 103 -10.60 -9.78 -10.62
N ASP A 104 -11.54 -10.00 -11.53
CA ASP A 104 -11.32 -10.48 -12.89
C ASP A 104 -10.59 -9.47 -13.80
N ARG A 105 -10.65 -8.17 -13.48
CA ARG A 105 -9.96 -7.09 -14.20
C ARG A 105 -8.57 -6.76 -13.66
N CYS A 106 -8.19 -7.34 -12.52
CA CYS A 106 -6.97 -6.97 -11.81
C CYS A 106 -5.70 -7.21 -12.62
N GLU A 107 -5.58 -8.39 -13.25
CA GLU A 107 -4.40 -8.74 -14.05
C GLU A 107 -4.27 -7.85 -15.29
N ASP A 108 -5.37 -7.58 -15.99
CA ASP A 108 -5.37 -6.75 -17.19
C ASP A 108 -4.98 -5.31 -16.88
N LEU A 109 -5.48 -4.75 -15.76
CA LEU A 109 -5.12 -3.42 -15.31
C LEU A 109 -3.61 -3.34 -14.94
N ILE A 110 -3.08 -4.35 -14.26
CA ILE A 110 -1.64 -4.42 -13.96
C ILE A 110 -0.83 -4.52 -15.25
N ARG A 111 -1.19 -5.37 -16.20
CA ARG A 111 -0.51 -5.50 -17.48
C ARG A 111 -0.51 -4.20 -18.28
N SER A 112 -1.66 -3.53 -18.34
CA SER A 112 -1.81 -2.21 -18.97
C SER A 112 -0.93 -1.16 -18.30
N PHE A 113 -0.88 -1.13 -16.98
CA PHE A 113 -0.01 -0.20 -16.25
C PHE A 113 1.46 -0.45 -16.51
N LEU A 114 1.85 -1.71 -16.55
CA LEU A 114 3.24 -2.09 -16.84
C LEU A 114 3.65 -1.63 -18.24
N GLY A 115 2.85 -1.89 -19.29
CA GLY A 115 3.11 -1.43 -20.64
C GLY A 115 4.60 -1.29 -20.96
N ASP A 116 5.03 -0.09 -21.30
CA ASP A 116 6.44 0.24 -21.53
C ASP A 116 7.22 0.65 -20.25
N ARG A 117 6.60 0.60 -19.08
CA ARG A 117 7.25 0.96 -17.81
C ARG A 117 8.20 -0.15 -17.35
N SER A 118 9.48 0.15 -17.35
CA SER A 118 10.54 -0.80 -16.95
C SER A 118 10.89 -0.77 -15.47
N ASP A 119 10.53 0.29 -14.73
CA ASP A 119 10.92 0.51 -13.33
C ASP A 119 9.68 0.70 -12.45
N VAL A 120 9.02 -0.41 -12.14
CA VAL A 120 7.81 -0.49 -11.32
C VAL A 120 8.03 -1.46 -10.17
N CYS A 121 7.54 -1.13 -8.98
CA CYS A 121 7.48 -2.03 -7.83
C CYS A 121 6.15 -1.89 -7.08
N PHE A 122 5.72 -2.96 -6.43
CA PHE A 122 4.47 -3.03 -5.68
C PHE A 122 4.76 -3.25 -4.20
N TRP A 123 3.98 -2.61 -3.33
CA TRP A 123 4.16 -2.66 -1.88
C TRP A 123 2.84 -2.89 -1.17
N GLN A 124 2.82 -3.75 -0.16
CA GLN A 124 1.64 -4.20 0.59
C GLN A 124 0.57 -4.85 -0.30
N ALA A 125 1.01 -5.61 -1.30
CA ALA A 125 0.11 -6.38 -2.13
C ALA A 125 -0.42 -7.62 -1.39
N SER A 126 -1.64 -8.02 -1.70
CA SER A 126 -2.21 -9.30 -1.23
C SER A 126 -1.58 -10.51 -1.95
N ARG A 127 -1.85 -11.71 -1.43
CA ARG A 127 -1.38 -12.97 -2.05
C ARG A 127 -1.85 -13.11 -3.50
N SER A 128 -3.09 -12.76 -3.81
CA SER A 128 -3.64 -12.85 -5.16
C SER A 128 -2.88 -11.95 -6.15
N VAL A 129 -2.64 -10.71 -5.79
CA VAL A 129 -1.86 -9.76 -6.61
C VAL A 129 -0.41 -10.19 -6.70
N ALA A 130 0.18 -10.67 -5.61
CA ALA A 130 1.54 -11.21 -5.58
C ALA A 130 1.73 -12.36 -6.56
N THR A 131 0.75 -13.27 -6.68
CA THR A 131 0.77 -14.37 -7.64
C THR A 131 0.70 -13.88 -9.10
N ILE A 132 -0.08 -12.84 -9.38
CA ILE A 132 -0.10 -12.21 -10.70
C ILE A 132 1.28 -11.60 -11.03
N LEU A 133 1.87 -10.87 -10.08
CA LEU A 133 3.16 -10.21 -10.25
C LEU A 133 4.31 -11.22 -10.44
N GLU A 134 4.25 -12.35 -9.75
CA GLU A 134 5.18 -13.46 -9.95
C GLU A 134 5.15 -13.97 -11.40
N LYS A 135 3.96 -14.26 -11.93
CA LYS A 135 3.76 -14.66 -13.33
C LYS A 135 4.26 -13.61 -14.32
N LEU A 136 4.22 -12.34 -13.94
CA LEU A 136 4.74 -11.21 -14.72
C LEU A 136 6.26 -10.98 -14.54
N GLY A 137 6.95 -11.91 -13.88
CA GLY A 137 8.40 -11.94 -13.77
C GLY A 137 8.99 -11.02 -12.69
N PHE A 138 8.21 -10.65 -11.66
CA PHE A 138 8.73 -9.94 -10.50
C PHE A 138 9.37 -10.91 -9.49
N TYR A 139 10.29 -10.40 -8.67
CA TYR A 139 10.64 -11.02 -7.41
C TYR A 139 9.59 -10.62 -6.37
N VAL A 140 8.98 -11.61 -5.74
CA VAL A 140 7.94 -11.40 -4.73
C VAL A 140 8.44 -11.84 -3.37
N ASN A 141 8.53 -10.91 -2.43
CA ASN A 141 8.96 -11.20 -1.06
C ASN A 141 7.83 -10.85 -0.07
N GLU A 142 7.70 -11.65 0.97
CA GLU A 142 6.89 -11.29 2.12
C GLU A 142 7.46 -10.04 2.78
N MET A 143 6.59 -9.11 3.18
CA MET A 143 7.03 -7.88 3.83
C MET A 143 6.40 -7.66 5.20
N GLY A 144 5.68 -8.64 5.72
CA GLY A 144 5.05 -8.62 7.03
C GLY A 144 3.61 -9.09 7.00
N THR A 145 2.95 -9.03 8.15
CA THR A 145 1.57 -9.48 8.32
C THR A 145 0.63 -8.33 8.63
N GLU A 146 -0.54 -8.34 8.04
CA GLU A 146 -1.69 -7.53 8.43
C GLU A 146 -2.48 -8.28 9.51
N THR A 147 -2.84 -7.59 10.60
CA THR A 147 -3.70 -8.17 11.64
C THR A 147 -5.14 -7.77 11.39
N ARG A 148 -6.01 -8.76 11.16
CA ARG A 148 -7.43 -8.60 10.91
C ARG A 148 -8.25 -9.23 12.02
N ILE A 149 -9.23 -8.51 12.52
CA ILE A 149 -10.17 -8.95 13.56
C ILE A 149 -11.51 -9.17 12.87
N GLU A 150 -12.04 -10.38 12.94
CA GLU A 150 -13.44 -10.63 12.64
C GLU A 150 -14.26 -10.16 13.84
N LEU A 151 -15.20 -9.24 13.60
CA LEU A 151 -15.93 -8.55 14.68
C LEU A 151 -17.07 -9.37 15.23
N ASP A 152 -17.65 -10.25 14.43
CA ASP A 152 -18.68 -11.18 14.90
C ASP A 152 -18.10 -12.14 15.95
N GLY A 153 -18.74 -12.20 17.11
CA GLY A 153 -18.32 -13.02 18.22
C GLY A 153 -16.98 -12.62 18.88
N TYR A 154 -16.36 -11.50 18.48
CA TYR A 154 -15.10 -11.06 19.08
C TYR A 154 -15.30 -10.58 20.53
N GLY A 155 -14.65 -11.25 21.48
CA GLY A 155 -14.73 -10.96 22.91
C GLY A 155 -13.45 -10.36 23.49
N PHE A 156 -13.57 -9.81 24.71
CA PHE A 156 -12.47 -9.20 25.47
C PHE A 156 -12.10 -10.01 26.71
N GLU A 157 -12.48 -11.26 26.74
CA GLU A 157 -12.28 -12.17 27.87
C GLU A 157 -10.97 -12.96 27.75
N GLY A 158 -10.62 -13.67 28.81
CA GLY A 158 -9.44 -14.50 28.86
C GLY A 158 -8.13 -13.75 29.17
N PRO A 159 -7.04 -14.49 29.41
CA PRO A 159 -5.76 -13.93 29.89
C PRO A 159 -5.07 -13.05 28.82
N VAL A 160 -5.18 -13.40 27.55
CA VAL A 160 -4.55 -12.67 26.44
C VAL A 160 -5.15 -11.26 26.27
N LYS A 161 -6.43 -11.09 26.62
CA LYS A 161 -7.15 -9.81 26.56
C LYS A 161 -7.01 -8.96 27.82
N ARG A 162 -6.09 -9.29 28.73
CA ARG A 162 -5.85 -8.54 29.96
C ARG A 162 -5.61 -7.05 29.73
N ASN A 163 -4.89 -6.71 28.66
CA ASN A 163 -4.58 -5.31 28.33
C ASN A 163 -5.83 -4.45 28.11
N PHE A 164 -6.89 -5.01 27.53
CA PHE A 164 -8.16 -4.30 27.35
C PHE A 164 -8.83 -4.01 28.67
N ARG A 165 -8.94 -5.01 29.56
CA ARG A 165 -9.54 -4.83 30.88
C ARG A 165 -8.74 -3.84 31.72
N SER A 166 -7.41 -3.94 31.68
CA SER A 166 -6.53 -2.96 32.34
C SER A 166 -6.70 -1.56 31.76
N ALA A 167 -6.87 -1.44 30.44
CA ALA A 167 -7.08 -0.17 29.77
C ALA A 167 -8.41 0.49 30.17
N MET A 168 -9.48 -0.28 30.27
CA MET A 168 -10.79 0.23 30.68
C MET A 168 -10.77 0.69 32.14
N ASN A 169 -10.17 -0.12 33.04
CA ASN A 169 -10.00 0.30 34.43
C ASN A 169 -9.14 1.55 34.55
N ARG A 170 -8.06 1.64 33.78
CA ARG A 170 -7.16 2.79 33.78
C ARG A 170 -7.85 4.04 33.22
N ALA A 171 -8.63 3.90 32.14
CA ALA A 171 -9.42 4.99 31.59
C ALA A 171 -10.40 5.56 32.64
N ALA A 172 -11.07 4.69 33.40
CA ALA A 172 -11.95 5.10 34.49
C ALA A 172 -11.16 5.83 35.61
N CYS A 173 -10.02 5.27 36.06
CA CYS A 173 -9.17 5.92 37.08
C CYS A 173 -8.62 7.29 36.65
N CYS A 174 -8.30 7.46 35.33
CA CYS A 174 -7.82 8.72 34.78
C CYS A 174 -8.96 9.68 34.38
N SER A 175 -10.21 9.30 34.64
CA SER A 175 -11.40 10.05 34.22
C SER A 175 -11.41 10.32 32.70
N TYR A 176 -10.91 9.37 31.89
CA TYR A 176 -10.90 9.51 30.44
C TYR A 176 -12.29 9.26 29.86
N THR A 177 -12.73 10.18 29.02
CA THR A 177 -13.92 10.01 28.17
C THR A 177 -13.49 9.72 26.74
N ILE A 178 -14.01 8.63 26.17
CA ILE A 178 -13.75 8.27 24.78
C ILE A 178 -15.02 8.49 23.98
N ALA A 179 -14.97 9.34 22.97
CA ALA A 179 -16.11 9.67 22.13
C ALA A 179 -15.73 9.71 20.65
N GLU A 180 -16.64 9.28 19.82
CA GLU A 180 -16.60 9.56 18.40
C GLU A 180 -17.18 10.95 18.15
N ARG A 181 -16.44 11.78 17.42
CA ARG A 181 -16.86 13.16 17.09
C ARG A 181 -16.39 13.55 15.70
N PRO A 182 -17.08 14.47 15.00
CA PRO A 182 -16.54 15.14 13.83
C PRO A 182 -15.36 16.02 14.26
N VAL A 183 -14.33 16.08 13.44
CA VAL A 183 -13.13 16.90 13.70
C VAL A 183 -13.49 18.38 13.79
N SER A 184 -14.44 18.83 12.99
CA SER A 184 -14.96 20.21 12.98
C SER A 184 -15.53 20.68 14.33
N SER A 185 -15.87 19.74 15.24
CA SER A 185 -16.34 20.05 16.58
C SER A 185 -15.23 20.24 17.62
N LEU A 186 -13.96 20.09 17.22
CA LEU A 186 -12.81 20.12 18.13
C LEU A 186 -11.89 21.31 17.85
N ASP A 187 -11.12 21.71 18.87
CA ASP A 187 -10.07 22.71 18.69
C ASP A 187 -8.94 22.11 17.81
N ARG A 188 -8.71 22.75 16.67
CA ARG A 188 -7.68 22.37 15.72
C ARG A 188 -6.26 22.43 16.31
N ASN A 189 -6.01 23.36 17.23
CA ASN A 189 -4.71 23.51 17.88
C ASN A 189 -4.42 22.35 18.83
N GLU A 190 -5.42 21.87 19.56
CA GLU A 190 -5.28 20.67 20.40
C GLU A 190 -4.97 19.43 19.54
N LEU A 191 -5.69 19.22 18.45
CA LEU A 191 -5.45 18.13 17.51
C LEU A 191 -4.02 18.16 16.92
N GLN A 192 -3.59 19.33 16.48
CA GLN A 192 -2.23 19.53 15.96
C GLN A 192 -1.20 19.28 17.06
N THR A 193 -1.41 19.76 18.26
CA THR A 193 -0.53 19.56 19.42
C THR A 193 -0.35 18.08 19.73
N VAL A 194 -1.42 17.30 19.83
CA VAL A 194 -1.34 15.84 20.04
C VAL A 194 -0.55 15.17 18.90
N SER A 195 -0.86 15.55 17.66
CA SER A 195 -0.22 15.01 16.47
C SER A 195 1.29 15.30 16.43
N GLU A 196 1.69 16.55 16.67
CA GLU A 196 3.10 16.96 16.65
C GLU A 196 3.91 16.39 17.81
N ARG A 197 3.36 16.43 19.01
CA ARG A 197 4.03 15.88 20.20
C ARG A 197 4.23 14.37 20.06
N TRP A 198 3.25 13.65 19.50
CA TRP A 198 3.39 12.23 19.17
C TRP A 198 4.51 12.02 18.14
N ARG A 199 4.57 12.81 17.04
CA ARG A 199 5.62 12.66 16.01
C ARG A 199 7.02 12.85 16.57
N ARG A 200 7.21 13.80 17.48
CA ARG A 200 8.51 14.05 18.14
C ARG A 200 9.03 12.85 18.94
N THR A 201 8.14 11.90 19.33
CA THR A 201 8.55 10.66 20.00
C THR A 201 9.01 9.57 19.03
N ARG A 202 8.96 9.80 17.71
CA ARG A 202 9.30 8.80 16.70
C ARG A 202 10.74 9.01 16.18
N GLY A 203 11.35 7.92 15.71
CA GLY A 203 12.70 7.97 15.14
C GLY A 203 12.80 8.90 13.92
N VAL A 204 11.73 8.94 13.09
CA VAL A 204 11.59 9.89 11.98
C VAL A 204 10.96 11.18 12.51
N LYS A 205 11.74 11.97 13.24
CA LYS A 205 11.29 13.21 13.87
C LYS A 205 10.86 14.23 12.81
N ASN A 206 9.76 14.92 13.09
CA ASN A 206 9.22 16.07 12.32
C ASN A 206 8.71 15.79 10.90
N ARG A 207 8.77 14.55 10.40
CA ARG A 207 8.18 14.19 9.11
C ARG A 207 6.92 13.36 9.29
N GLU A 208 5.92 13.64 8.49
CA GLU A 208 4.75 12.78 8.36
C GLU A 208 5.07 11.67 7.36
N MET A 209 4.98 10.41 7.81
CA MET A 209 5.15 9.28 6.91
C MET A 209 4.00 9.22 5.91
N THR A 210 4.33 8.92 4.67
CA THR A 210 3.38 8.79 3.56
C THR A 210 3.55 7.47 2.84
N PHE A 211 2.75 7.21 1.84
CA PHE A 211 2.76 6.04 0.98
C PHE A 211 2.33 4.76 1.71
N LEU A 212 3.20 4.06 2.45
CA LEU A 212 2.80 2.84 3.19
C LEU A 212 1.88 3.12 4.38
N THR A 213 1.77 4.35 4.79
CA THR A 213 0.90 4.80 5.87
C THR A 213 0.24 6.09 5.43
N ARG A 214 -1.07 6.17 5.51
CA ARG A 214 -1.78 7.42 5.23
C ARG A 214 -1.52 8.43 6.35
N PRO A 215 -1.19 9.68 6.03
CA PRO A 215 -1.14 10.75 7.02
C PRO A 215 -2.46 10.89 7.76
N ALA A 216 -2.41 11.24 9.05
CA ALA A 216 -3.63 11.57 9.79
C ALA A 216 -4.19 12.91 9.28
N ILE A 217 -5.33 12.87 8.61
CA ILE A 217 -6.01 14.06 8.10
C ILE A 217 -6.88 14.64 9.22
N LEU A 218 -6.53 15.85 9.65
CA LEU A 218 -7.21 16.56 10.76
C LEU A 218 -8.37 17.44 10.23
N ASP A 219 -9.19 16.85 9.36
CA ASP A 219 -10.43 17.40 8.82
C ASP A 219 -11.47 16.28 8.76
N ASP A 220 -12.74 16.61 8.57
CA ASP A 220 -13.77 15.60 8.39
C ASP A 220 -13.62 14.95 7.01
N GLU A 221 -13.79 13.63 6.96
CA GLU A 221 -13.64 12.83 5.75
C GLU A 221 -14.82 11.87 5.61
N ILE A 222 -15.22 11.60 4.37
CA ILE A 222 -16.36 10.73 4.07
C ILE A 222 -16.08 9.30 4.57
N ASP A 223 -17.02 8.77 5.35
CA ASP A 223 -17.02 7.41 5.89
C ASP A 223 -15.84 7.07 6.84
N VAL A 224 -14.94 8.03 7.12
CA VAL A 224 -13.86 7.84 8.11
C VAL A 224 -14.40 8.10 9.52
N ARG A 225 -14.17 7.12 10.41
CA ARG A 225 -14.62 7.20 11.82
C ARG A 225 -13.47 7.72 12.68
N LYS A 226 -13.74 8.67 13.56
CA LYS A 226 -12.71 9.36 14.36
C LYS A 226 -13.09 9.38 15.83
N PHE A 227 -12.29 8.68 16.63
CA PHE A 227 -12.45 8.55 18.06
C PHE A 227 -11.41 9.39 18.79
N PHE A 228 -11.85 10.08 19.83
CA PHE A 228 -11.05 10.99 20.62
C PHE A 228 -11.14 10.63 22.09
N THR A 229 -10.04 10.80 22.82
CA THR A 229 -9.99 10.63 24.28
C THR A 229 -9.70 11.96 24.94
N PHE A 230 -10.55 12.34 25.90
CA PHE A 230 -10.43 13.53 26.71
C PHE A 230 -10.17 13.13 28.16
N ASP A 231 -9.42 13.94 28.90
CA ASP A 231 -9.28 13.78 30.35
C ASP A 231 -10.43 14.42 31.12
N GLY A 232 -10.37 14.36 32.48
CA GLY A 232 -11.40 14.91 33.35
C GLY A 232 -11.56 16.44 33.27
N SER A 233 -10.61 17.16 32.69
CA SER A 233 -10.70 18.58 32.38
C SER A 233 -11.33 18.89 31.02
N GLY A 234 -11.56 17.85 30.19
CA GLY A 234 -12.02 17.98 28.81
C GLY A 234 -10.91 18.20 27.79
N SER A 235 -9.62 18.12 28.18
CA SER A 235 -8.48 18.32 27.30
C SER A 235 -8.20 17.06 26.48
N LEU A 236 -7.87 17.22 25.19
CA LEU A 236 -7.61 16.12 24.28
C LEU A 236 -6.29 15.40 24.61
N GLN A 237 -6.36 14.10 24.85
CA GLN A 237 -5.23 13.26 25.21
C GLN A 237 -4.75 12.35 24.08
N ALA A 238 -5.68 11.86 23.25
CA ALA A 238 -5.39 10.91 22.19
C ALA A 238 -6.48 10.91 21.12
N PHE A 239 -6.15 10.38 19.93
CA PHE A 239 -7.12 10.07 18.89
C PHE A 239 -6.77 8.81 18.10
N ALA A 240 -7.80 8.20 17.51
CA ALA A 240 -7.67 7.08 16.58
C ALA A 240 -8.63 7.26 15.39
N PHE A 241 -8.11 7.09 14.18
CA PHE A 241 -8.87 7.22 12.93
C PHE A 241 -8.99 5.88 12.24
N PHE A 242 -10.14 5.65 11.63
CA PHE A 242 -10.52 4.39 11.03
C PHE A 242 -11.01 4.62 9.60
N ASP A 243 -10.20 4.21 8.64
CA ASP A 243 -10.51 4.29 7.23
C ASP A 243 -11.52 3.20 6.84
N PRO A 244 -12.52 3.48 6.01
CA PRO A 244 -13.52 2.49 5.62
C PRO A 244 -12.93 1.40 4.72
N ILE A 245 -13.46 0.19 4.85
CA ILE A 245 -13.29 -0.94 3.94
C ILE A 245 -14.65 -1.19 3.31
N CYS A 246 -14.73 -1.14 1.98
CA CYS A 246 -15.99 -1.21 1.25
C CYS A 246 -16.09 -2.47 0.40
N ALA A 247 -17.27 -3.05 0.33
CA ALA A 247 -17.60 -4.11 -0.59
C ALA A 247 -19.04 -3.92 -1.10
N ALA A 248 -19.23 -4.08 -2.40
CA ALA A 248 -20.55 -3.97 -3.05
C ALA A 248 -21.34 -2.71 -2.62
N GLY A 249 -20.67 -1.57 -2.58
CA GLY A 249 -21.27 -0.28 -2.26
C GLY A 249 -21.49 0.01 -0.77
N LYS A 250 -21.10 -0.90 0.13
CA LYS A 250 -21.32 -0.75 1.59
C LYS A 250 -20.01 -0.76 2.36
N VAL A 251 -19.96 -0.01 3.46
CA VAL A 251 -18.86 -0.09 4.43
C VAL A 251 -19.04 -1.37 5.25
N VAL A 252 -18.16 -2.34 5.03
CA VAL A 252 -18.19 -3.65 5.70
C VAL A 252 -17.27 -3.74 6.90
N GLY A 253 -16.33 -2.81 7.03
CA GLY A 253 -15.36 -2.77 8.13
C GLY A 253 -14.47 -1.55 8.07
N TYR A 254 -13.43 -1.57 8.88
CA TYR A 254 -12.52 -0.43 9.00
C TYR A 254 -11.06 -0.86 9.13
N LEU A 255 -10.14 0.04 8.73
CA LEU A 255 -8.71 -0.02 9.04
C LEU A 255 -8.38 1.04 10.09
N CYS A 256 -7.75 0.68 11.21
CA CYS A 256 -7.12 1.65 12.11
C CYS A 256 -5.91 2.30 11.41
N SER A 257 -6.14 3.41 10.71
CA SER A 257 -5.14 4.08 9.87
C SER A 257 -4.21 5.00 10.64
N ALA A 258 -4.69 5.64 11.70
CA ALA A 258 -3.89 6.50 12.56
C ALA A 258 -4.26 6.32 14.03
N LYS A 259 -3.26 6.34 14.90
CA LYS A 259 -3.44 6.34 16.36
C LYS A 259 -2.34 7.17 17.01
N ARG A 260 -2.71 8.26 17.68
CA ARG A 260 -1.77 9.20 18.31
C ARG A 260 -2.21 9.54 19.71
N ARG A 261 -1.26 9.75 20.60
CA ARG A 261 -1.50 10.20 21.98
C ARG A 261 -0.43 11.18 22.42
N LEU A 262 -0.72 12.00 23.39
CA LEU A 262 0.28 12.79 24.09
C LEU A 262 1.29 11.84 24.77
N PRO A 263 2.58 12.21 24.87
CA PRO A 263 3.59 11.38 25.54
C PRO A 263 3.24 11.07 26.99
N GLU A 264 2.63 12.00 27.70
CA GLU A 264 2.19 11.91 29.10
C GLU A 264 0.87 11.17 29.28
N ALA A 265 0.05 11.02 28.26
CA ALA A 265 -1.17 10.24 28.33
C ALA A 265 -0.85 8.77 28.65
N ASP A 266 -1.77 8.11 29.37
CA ASP A 266 -1.59 6.72 29.77
C ASP A 266 -1.26 5.81 28.58
N ALA A 267 -0.31 4.90 28.77
CA ALA A 267 0.16 4.01 27.71
C ALA A 267 -0.94 3.07 27.16
N LEU A 268 -1.95 2.77 27.98
CA LEU A 268 -3.07 1.90 27.63
C LEU A 268 -4.23 2.61 26.93
N VAL A 269 -4.20 3.97 26.82
CA VAL A 269 -5.28 4.74 26.16
C VAL A 269 -5.59 4.23 24.75
N GLY A 270 -4.57 3.77 24.01
CA GLY A 270 -4.75 3.18 22.69
C GLY A 270 -5.56 1.89 22.69
N TYR A 271 -5.48 1.07 23.75
CA TYR A 271 -6.33 -0.11 23.92
C TYR A 271 -7.76 0.26 24.27
N ALA A 272 -7.95 1.29 25.11
CA ALA A 272 -9.28 1.76 25.48
C ALA A 272 -10.03 2.35 24.27
N MET A 273 -9.36 3.16 23.43
CA MET A 273 -9.96 3.65 22.17
C MET A 273 -10.34 2.52 21.22
N LEU A 274 -9.45 1.53 21.05
CA LEU A 274 -9.75 0.36 20.19
C LEU A 274 -10.86 -0.51 20.77
N TYR A 275 -10.93 -0.65 22.09
CA TYR A 275 -12.07 -1.30 22.76
C TYR A 275 -13.39 -0.62 22.39
N GLN A 276 -13.46 0.70 22.57
CA GLN A 276 -14.67 1.46 22.25
C GLN A 276 -15.03 1.36 20.76
N ALA A 277 -14.05 1.51 19.86
CA ALA A 277 -14.29 1.39 18.42
C ALA A 277 -14.79 0.00 18.03
N ILE A 278 -14.17 -1.08 18.55
CA ILE A 278 -14.61 -2.46 18.31
C ILE A 278 -16.06 -2.65 18.73
N ARG A 279 -16.41 -2.21 19.94
CA ARG A 279 -17.80 -2.30 20.45
C ARG A 279 -18.78 -1.56 19.56
N THR A 280 -18.47 -0.32 19.19
CA THR A 280 -19.31 0.47 18.28
C THR A 280 -19.49 -0.22 16.93
N PHE A 281 -18.42 -0.74 16.34
CA PHE A 281 -18.49 -1.43 15.04
C PHE A 281 -19.23 -2.78 15.11
N GLN A 282 -19.15 -3.49 16.22
CA GLN A 282 -19.96 -4.69 16.48
C GLN A 282 -21.44 -4.37 16.56
N GLU A 283 -21.81 -3.34 17.31
CA GLU A 283 -23.19 -2.88 17.47
C GLU A 283 -23.81 -2.43 16.14
N GLU A 284 -22.98 -1.92 15.22
CA GLU A 284 -23.37 -1.56 13.85
C GLU A 284 -23.34 -2.73 12.86
N GLY A 285 -23.00 -3.94 13.31
CA GLY A 285 -22.94 -5.13 12.46
C GLY A 285 -21.81 -5.09 11.42
N LYS A 286 -20.70 -4.40 11.68
CA LYS A 286 -19.53 -4.42 10.82
C LYS A 286 -18.84 -5.78 10.91
N ALA A 287 -18.35 -6.28 9.77
CA ALA A 287 -17.73 -7.59 9.71
C ALA A 287 -16.29 -7.62 10.24
N THR A 288 -15.50 -6.56 10.00
CA THR A 288 -14.06 -6.64 10.22
C THR A 288 -13.42 -5.33 10.67
N LEU A 289 -12.34 -5.45 11.46
CA LEU A 289 -11.41 -4.37 11.76
C LEU A 289 -9.98 -4.81 11.45
N SER A 290 -9.32 -4.12 10.52
CA SER A 290 -7.89 -4.27 10.31
C SER A 290 -7.11 -3.36 11.27
N LEU A 291 -6.05 -3.88 11.86
CA LEU A 291 -5.06 -3.10 12.61
C LEU A 291 -3.87 -2.70 11.72
N GLY A 292 -3.92 -3.04 10.45
CA GLY A 292 -2.90 -2.75 9.45
C GLY A 292 -1.64 -3.60 9.60
N LEU A 293 -0.63 -3.24 8.81
CA LEU A 293 0.61 -3.98 8.66
C LEU A 293 1.49 -3.96 9.92
N SER A 294 1.97 -5.14 10.33
CA SER A 294 3.15 -5.33 11.19
C SER A 294 4.36 -5.57 10.27
N PRO A 295 5.15 -4.51 9.96
CA PRO A 295 6.20 -4.63 8.96
C PRO A 295 7.26 -5.64 9.36
N LEU A 296 7.72 -6.43 8.40
CA LEU A 296 8.78 -7.43 8.53
C LEU A 296 8.54 -8.51 9.60
N CYS A 297 7.32 -8.59 10.16
CA CYS A 297 6.94 -9.64 11.09
C CYS A 297 6.58 -10.92 10.33
N CYS A 298 7.03 -12.07 10.84
CA CYS A 298 6.66 -13.38 10.29
C CYS A 298 6.96 -13.51 8.79
N VAL A 299 8.09 -12.95 8.36
CA VAL A 299 8.63 -13.13 7.02
C VAL A 299 9.30 -14.48 6.97
N GLU A 300 8.65 -15.45 6.35
CA GLU A 300 9.15 -16.80 6.14
C GLU A 300 9.59 -16.99 4.70
N ASP A 301 10.16 -18.15 4.39
CA ASP A 301 10.50 -18.47 3.00
C ASP A 301 9.21 -18.87 2.27
N ASN A 302 8.63 -17.91 1.59
CA ASN A 302 7.36 -18.12 0.88
C ASN A 302 7.55 -19.01 -0.38
N GLN A 303 6.48 -19.64 -0.81
CA GLN A 303 6.47 -20.51 -2.00
C GLN A 303 6.58 -19.73 -3.33
N LEU A 304 6.75 -18.41 -3.30
CA LEU A 304 6.91 -17.54 -4.46
C LEU A 304 8.39 -17.23 -4.68
N PRO A 305 8.85 -17.07 -5.92
CA PRO A 305 10.25 -16.77 -6.24
C PRO A 305 10.66 -15.40 -5.73
N GLY A 306 11.15 -15.35 -4.51
CA GLY A 306 11.64 -14.14 -3.84
C GLY A 306 13.11 -13.86 -4.13
N ASN A 307 13.54 -12.66 -3.80
CA ASN A 307 14.95 -12.30 -3.76
C ASN A 307 15.53 -12.65 -2.38
N ARG A 308 16.42 -13.65 -2.33
CA ARG A 308 17.03 -14.16 -1.07
C ARG A 308 17.76 -13.07 -0.28
N LEU A 309 18.47 -12.17 -0.97
CA LEU A 309 19.17 -11.07 -0.32
C LEU A 309 18.19 -10.13 0.40
N MET A 310 17.03 -9.92 -0.20
CA MET A 310 15.96 -9.09 0.36
C MET A 310 15.31 -9.75 1.56
N SER A 311 15.00 -11.04 1.50
CA SER A 311 14.50 -11.80 2.66
C SER A 311 15.50 -11.74 3.82
N PHE A 312 16.79 -11.93 3.53
CA PHE A 312 17.86 -11.81 4.52
C PHE A 312 17.93 -10.39 5.12
N ALA A 313 17.85 -9.35 4.28
CA ALA A 313 17.84 -7.96 4.74
C ALA A 313 16.62 -7.65 5.64
N PHE A 314 15.43 -8.10 5.27
CA PHE A 314 14.22 -7.93 6.06
C PHE A 314 14.32 -8.64 7.41
N HIS A 315 14.78 -9.87 7.42
CA HIS A 315 15.03 -10.63 8.65
C HIS A 315 16.04 -9.90 9.55
N THR A 316 17.16 -9.44 8.99
CA THR A 316 18.20 -8.72 9.73
C THR A 316 17.67 -7.42 10.34
N VAL A 317 16.92 -6.63 9.57
CA VAL A 317 16.30 -5.38 10.06
C VAL A 317 15.30 -5.65 11.17
N TYR A 318 14.43 -6.66 11.02
CA TYR A 318 13.44 -7.02 12.05
C TYR A 318 14.10 -7.44 13.37
N HIS A 319 15.22 -8.17 13.31
CA HIS A 319 15.92 -8.65 14.50
C HIS A 319 16.93 -7.64 15.07
N SER A 320 17.28 -6.60 14.33
CA SER A 320 18.21 -5.56 14.77
C SER A 320 17.69 -4.79 15.99
N ARG A 321 18.43 -4.81 17.10
CA ARG A 321 18.10 -3.99 18.28
C ARG A 321 18.22 -2.51 17.97
N LEU A 322 19.30 -2.10 17.31
CA LEU A 322 19.52 -0.69 16.95
C LEU A 322 18.36 -0.15 16.11
N PHE A 323 17.88 -0.91 15.14
CA PHE A 323 16.75 -0.49 14.32
C PHE A 323 15.46 -0.35 15.15
N ASN A 324 15.16 -1.36 16.00
CA ASN A 324 13.96 -1.36 16.82
C ASN A 324 13.96 -0.27 17.90
N ASP A 325 15.10 0.04 18.48
CA ASP A 325 15.21 1.01 19.58
C ASP A 325 15.29 2.46 19.08
N PHE A 326 15.97 2.71 17.96
CA PHE A 326 16.29 4.07 17.52
C PHE A 326 15.57 4.51 16.22
N VAL A 327 15.14 3.58 15.37
CA VAL A 327 14.54 3.92 14.09
C VAL A 327 13.04 3.66 14.11
N TYR A 328 12.64 2.40 14.28
CA TYR A 328 11.21 2.04 14.24
C TYR A 328 10.95 0.75 15.03
N PRO A 329 10.05 0.76 16.02
CA PRO A 329 9.83 -0.36 16.93
C PRO A 329 8.98 -1.49 16.30
N LEU A 330 9.51 -2.19 15.30
CA LEU A 330 8.84 -3.25 14.55
C LEU A 330 8.26 -4.33 15.46
N LYS A 331 9.07 -4.84 16.39
CA LYS A 331 8.66 -5.88 17.36
C LYS A 331 7.59 -5.39 18.33
N GLY A 332 7.66 -4.11 18.70
CA GLY A 332 6.66 -3.46 19.56
C GLY A 332 5.29 -3.41 18.88
N PHE A 333 5.26 -3.03 17.60
CA PHE A 333 4.03 -3.01 16.80
C PHE A 333 3.45 -4.42 16.62
N ALA A 334 4.27 -5.40 16.25
CA ALA A 334 3.84 -6.79 16.10
C ALA A 334 3.25 -7.34 17.40
N ARG A 335 3.93 -7.13 18.55
CA ARG A 335 3.44 -7.54 19.87
C ARG A 335 2.13 -6.85 20.24
N HIS A 336 2.03 -5.53 19.98
CA HIS A 336 0.80 -4.77 20.27
C HIS A 336 -0.38 -5.34 19.47
N LYS A 337 -0.21 -5.57 18.16
CA LYS A 337 -1.27 -6.11 17.31
C LYS A 337 -1.58 -7.57 17.62
N GLY A 338 -0.58 -8.39 17.93
CA GLY A 338 -0.76 -9.78 18.36
C GLY A 338 -1.61 -9.95 19.61
N ALA A 339 -1.61 -8.96 20.52
CA ALA A 339 -2.48 -8.96 21.70
C ALA A 339 -3.99 -8.90 21.40
N PHE A 340 -4.35 -8.56 20.16
CA PHE A 340 -5.75 -8.58 19.69
C PHE A 340 -6.20 -9.96 19.25
N CYS A 341 -5.30 -10.91 19.02
CA CYS A 341 -5.62 -12.28 18.58
C CYS A 341 -6.47 -12.31 17.29
N GLY A 342 -6.23 -11.39 16.39
CA GLY A 342 -6.80 -11.42 15.05
C GLY A 342 -6.07 -12.41 14.16
N SER A 343 -6.64 -12.71 12.98
CA SER A 343 -5.95 -13.44 11.92
C SER A 343 -4.75 -12.62 11.39
N ALA A 344 -3.70 -13.31 10.97
CA ALA A 344 -2.53 -12.69 10.36
C ALA A 344 -2.53 -13.02 8.87
N GLU A 345 -2.71 -11.99 8.04
CA GLU A 345 -2.67 -12.12 6.58
C GLU A 345 -1.30 -11.65 6.06
N GLN A 346 -0.61 -12.48 5.29
CA GLN A 346 0.68 -12.12 4.70
C GLN A 346 0.50 -11.04 3.64
N THR A 347 1.39 -10.05 3.68
CA THR A 347 1.50 -9.01 2.66
C THR A 347 2.83 -9.10 1.93
N TYR A 348 2.83 -8.65 0.70
CA TYR A 348 3.94 -8.86 -0.21
C TYR A 348 4.45 -7.54 -0.79
N CYS A 349 5.75 -7.52 -1.09
CA CYS A 349 6.31 -6.55 -2.01
C CYS A 349 6.81 -7.28 -3.25
N ALA A 350 6.66 -6.65 -4.40
CA ALA A 350 7.13 -7.19 -5.67
C ALA A 350 8.07 -6.20 -6.36
N LEU A 351 9.28 -6.65 -6.63
CA LEU A 351 10.34 -5.85 -7.21
C LEU A 351 10.73 -6.36 -8.60
N ARG A 352 11.00 -5.41 -9.50
CA ARG A 352 11.43 -5.76 -10.86
C ARG A 352 12.80 -6.43 -10.83
N ARG A 353 12.95 -7.58 -11.51
CA ARG A 353 14.23 -8.27 -11.66
C ARG A 353 15.27 -7.31 -12.25
N GLY A 354 16.48 -7.30 -11.69
CA GLY A 354 17.55 -6.37 -12.05
C GLY A 354 17.42 -4.94 -11.54
N ARG A 355 16.31 -4.56 -10.87
CA ARG A 355 16.08 -3.22 -10.32
C ARG A 355 15.87 -3.20 -8.79
N ALA A 356 15.79 -4.36 -8.15
CA ALA A 356 15.41 -4.50 -6.74
C ALA A 356 16.20 -3.59 -5.78
N LEU A 357 17.53 -3.54 -5.91
CA LEU A 357 18.37 -2.71 -5.03
C LEU A 357 18.07 -1.22 -5.20
N SER A 358 17.93 -0.74 -6.44
CA SER A 358 17.63 0.66 -6.71
C SER A 358 16.24 1.06 -6.22
N GLN A 359 15.26 0.15 -6.29
CA GLN A 359 13.91 0.34 -5.80
C GLN A 359 13.88 0.40 -4.26
N LEU A 360 14.65 -0.47 -3.58
CA LEU A 360 14.79 -0.44 -2.12
C LEU A 360 15.41 0.86 -1.60
N VAL A 361 16.49 1.32 -2.24
CA VAL A 361 17.19 2.57 -1.85
C VAL A 361 16.28 3.80 -2.01
N LYS A 362 15.34 3.78 -2.94
CA LYS A 362 14.38 4.87 -3.15
C LYS A 362 13.16 4.81 -2.21
N MET A 363 12.91 3.68 -1.55
CA MET A 363 11.74 3.48 -0.68
C MET A 363 11.63 4.50 0.45
N PRO A 364 12.70 4.91 1.15
CA PRO A 364 12.63 5.97 2.16
C PRO A 364 12.09 7.30 1.61
N ARG A 365 12.46 7.65 0.36
CA ARG A 365 11.92 8.86 -0.31
C ARG A 365 10.44 8.68 -0.66
N ALA A 366 10.02 7.50 -1.11
CA ALA A 366 8.61 7.23 -1.35
C ALA A 366 7.79 7.41 -0.07
N CYS A 367 8.33 7.00 1.09
CA CYS A 367 7.69 7.11 2.41
C CYS A 367 7.87 8.47 3.09
N ASN A 368 8.54 9.44 2.48
CA ASN A 368 8.86 10.75 3.08
C ASN A 368 9.69 10.66 4.37
N VAL A 369 10.60 9.69 4.46
CA VAL A 369 11.49 9.48 5.62
C VAL A 369 12.95 9.81 5.33
N ALA A 370 13.30 10.12 4.07
CA ALA A 370 14.64 10.54 3.64
C ALA A 370 14.57 11.77 2.74
#